data_5f33e765fd797297e7aaa0ddb59ff9d8
#
_entry.id   5f33e765fd797297e7aaa0ddb59ff9d8
#
_cell.length_a   1.000
_cell.length_b   1.000
_cell.length_c   1.000
_cell.angle_alpha   90.00
_cell.angle_beta   90.00
_cell.angle_gamma   90.00
#
_symmetry.space_group_name_H-M   'P 1'
#
loop_
_entity.id
_entity.type
_entity.pdbx_description
1 polymer ?
#
loop_
_entity_poly.entity_id
_entity_poly.type
_entity_poly.pdbx_seq_one_letter_code
_entity_poly.pdbx_strand_id
1 'polypeptide(L)'
;QKIFNLTPDGVVGKATWYKIKLIYSGIKQLNELMSEGITPEEAERFYPPELKEGDSGTAVEQMQNLLTIIAYFDNSIPLPALNGVFDARTKNSLMAFQTQYGLEPTGVLNRQSANMLLSVYRDTRAMATENGKSVSRLIYPGRAILRGRTGADVEDLQSLINRAAAQNAFIPQVAEDGIFGEATENAVKAVQAHEGLDVNGIVGPLTWQALLRLSGLSP
;
A
#
# COMPACT_ATOMS: atom_id res chain seq x y z
N GLN A 1 -16.27 3.23 -2.76
CA GLN A 1 -16.81 2.10 -1.96
C GLN A 1 -16.04 0.81 -2.22
N LYS A 2 -15.84 0.39 -3.47
CA LYS A 2 -15.09 -0.85 -3.82
C LYS A 2 -13.65 -0.82 -3.33
N ILE A 3 -12.92 0.29 -3.51
CA ILE A 3 -11.54 0.46 -3.05
C ILE A 3 -11.39 0.20 -1.54
N PHE A 4 -12.43 0.50 -0.77
CA PHE A 4 -12.44 0.33 0.68
C PHE A 4 -13.24 -0.90 1.15
N ASN A 5 -13.45 -1.85 0.25
CA ASN A 5 -14.17 -3.10 0.52
C ASN A 5 -15.57 -2.86 1.12
N LEU A 6 -16.25 -1.81 0.65
CA LEU A 6 -17.64 -1.50 1.00
C LEU A 6 -18.55 -1.89 -0.16
N THR A 7 -19.80 -2.22 0.14
CA THR A 7 -20.81 -2.54 -0.87
C THR A 7 -20.96 -1.36 -1.83
N PRO A 8 -20.70 -1.53 -3.15
CA PRO A 8 -20.72 -0.44 -4.10
C PRO A 8 -22.14 -0.15 -4.60
N ASP A 9 -23.02 0.28 -3.71
CA ASP A 9 -24.44 0.58 -3.98
C ASP A 9 -24.68 2.02 -4.44
N GLY A 10 -23.64 2.84 -4.53
CA GLY A 10 -23.73 4.27 -4.88
C GLY A 10 -24.32 5.15 -3.76
N VAL A 11 -24.65 4.56 -2.61
CA VAL A 11 -25.21 5.29 -1.47
C VAL A 11 -24.13 5.64 -0.47
N VAL A 12 -24.02 6.90 -0.11
CA VAL A 12 -23.13 7.35 0.97
C VAL A 12 -23.80 7.07 2.31
N GLY A 13 -23.83 5.78 2.68
CA GLY A 13 -24.29 5.35 3.98
C GLY A 13 -23.29 5.63 5.09
N LYS A 14 -23.65 5.24 6.32
CA LYS A 14 -22.83 5.50 7.52
C LYS A 14 -21.40 4.94 7.41
N ALA A 15 -21.24 3.72 6.89
CA ALA A 15 -19.93 3.08 6.71
C ALA A 15 -19.07 3.84 5.68
N THR A 16 -19.65 4.20 4.53
CA THR A 16 -18.98 4.99 3.49
C THR A 16 -18.58 6.37 4.02
N TRP A 17 -19.47 7.05 4.75
CA TRP A 17 -19.20 8.34 5.35
C TRP A 17 -18.06 8.28 6.37
N TYR A 18 -18.07 7.29 7.26
CA TYR A 18 -16.98 7.10 8.22
C TYR A 18 -15.64 6.85 7.53
N LYS A 19 -15.62 6.07 6.46
CA LYS A 19 -14.38 5.82 5.70
C LYS A 19 -13.88 7.08 5.02
N ILE A 20 -14.76 7.87 4.39
CA ILE A 20 -14.41 9.17 3.78
C ILE A 20 -13.83 10.11 4.85
N LYS A 21 -14.50 10.24 6.00
CA LYS A 21 -14.05 11.10 7.10
C LYS A 21 -12.69 10.65 7.64
N LEU A 22 -12.47 9.36 7.76
CA LEU A 22 -11.23 8.76 8.23
C LEU A 22 -10.06 9.11 7.30
N ILE A 23 -10.26 8.92 5.97
CA ILE A 23 -9.27 9.25 4.94
C ILE A 23 -8.97 10.75 4.94
N TYR A 24 -10.01 11.58 4.97
CA TYR A 24 -9.84 13.05 5.02
C TYR A 24 -9.01 13.46 6.23
N SER A 25 -9.31 12.90 7.42
CA SER A 25 -8.54 13.19 8.63
C SER A 25 -7.08 12.76 8.51
N GLY A 26 -6.82 11.59 7.91
CA GLY A 26 -5.46 11.09 7.67
C GLY A 26 -4.67 11.98 6.71
N ILE A 27 -5.28 12.39 5.60
CA ILE A 27 -4.66 13.30 4.62
C ILE A 27 -4.41 14.67 5.26
N LYS A 28 -5.35 15.16 6.07
CA LYS A 28 -5.20 16.43 6.79
C LYS A 28 -4.04 16.37 7.78
N GLN A 29 -3.95 15.32 8.59
CA GLN A 29 -2.85 15.11 9.52
C GLN A 29 -1.50 14.96 8.81
N LEU A 30 -1.48 14.27 7.66
CA LEU A 30 -0.27 14.18 6.84
C LEU A 30 0.18 15.56 6.35
N ASN A 31 -0.75 16.39 5.88
CA ASN A 31 -0.43 17.75 5.46
C ASN A 31 0.01 18.64 6.63
N GLU A 32 -0.56 18.46 7.82
CA GLU A 32 -0.13 19.16 9.04
C GLU A 32 1.29 18.75 9.44
N LEU A 33 1.60 17.44 9.46
CA LEU A 33 2.96 16.92 9.70
C LEU A 33 3.98 17.43 8.68
N MET A 34 3.60 17.54 7.41
CA MET A 34 4.45 18.09 6.36
C MET A 34 4.62 19.61 6.49
N SER A 35 3.62 20.34 7.02
CA SER A 35 3.71 21.77 7.26
C SER A 35 4.53 22.13 8.51
N GLU A 36 4.66 21.20 9.45
CA GLU A 36 5.44 21.37 10.68
C GLU A 36 6.94 21.03 10.50
N GLY A 37 7.39 20.79 9.28
CA GLY A 37 8.82 20.75 8.92
C GLY A 37 9.45 19.39 8.79
N ILE A 38 8.68 18.29 8.78
CA ILE A 38 9.21 16.98 8.34
C ILE A 38 9.11 16.92 6.83
N THR A 39 10.23 17.16 6.16
CA THR A 39 10.31 17.03 4.70
C THR A 39 10.19 15.56 4.28
N PRO A 40 9.78 15.29 3.02
CA PRO A 40 9.81 13.92 2.48
C PRO A 40 11.18 13.26 2.63
N GLU A 41 12.27 14.04 2.49
CA GLU A 41 13.63 13.55 2.64
C GLU A 41 13.98 13.19 4.10
N GLU A 42 13.38 13.86 5.08
CA GLU A 42 13.56 13.51 6.50
C GLU A 42 12.76 12.28 6.88
N ALA A 43 11.55 12.09 6.33
CA ALA A 43 10.82 10.84 6.44
C ALA A 43 11.58 9.67 5.77
N GLU A 44 12.31 9.92 4.69
CA GLU A 44 13.17 8.94 4.02
C GLU A 44 14.43 8.57 4.81
N ARG A 45 14.90 9.45 5.68
CA ARG A 45 16.03 9.20 6.59
C ARG A 45 15.61 8.54 7.90
N PHE A 46 14.33 8.23 8.05
CA PHE A 46 13.82 7.57 9.23
C PHE A 46 14.39 6.13 9.33
N TYR A 47 15.48 6.00 10.06
CA TYR A 47 15.97 4.73 10.56
C TYR A 47 15.77 4.71 12.07
N PRO A 48 14.57 4.32 12.55
CA PRO A 48 14.38 4.17 13.97
C PRO A 48 15.31 3.06 14.48
N PRO A 49 15.80 3.17 15.71
CA PRO A 49 16.23 1.99 16.42
C PRO A 49 15.08 0.96 16.36
N GLU A 50 15.39 -0.30 16.54
CA GLU A 50 14.35 -1.32 16.66
C GLU A 50 13.29 -0.86 17.68
N LEU A 51 12.00 -0.83 17.24
CA LEU A 51 10.89 -0.43 18.10
C LEU A 51 10.00 -1.64 18.41
N LYS A 52 9.60 -1.76 19.67
CA LYS A 52 8.78 -2.87 20.17
C LYS A 52 7.78 -2.39 21.22
N GLU A 53 6.87 -3.26 21.58
CA GLU A 53 5.89 -3.02 22.63
C GLU A 53 6.55 -2.54 23.93
N GLY A 54 6.03 -1.46 24.48
CA GLY A 54 6.57 -0.75 25.65
C GLY A 54 7.40 0.48 25.31
N ASP A 55 7.87 0.64 24.08
CA ASP A 55 8.60 1.85 23.66
C ASP A 55 7.65 3.03 23.50
N SER A 56 8.20 4.25 23.60
CA SER A 56 7.42 5.48 23.43
C SER A 56 8.28 6.62 22.89
N GLY A 57 7.62 7.63 22.35
CA GLY A 57 8.25 8.85 21.84
C GLY A 57 8.06 9.06 20.35
N THR A 58 8.76 10.04 19.79
CA THR A 58 8.59 10.54 18.42
C THR A 58 8.79 9.44 17.36
N ALA A 59 9.72 8.51 17.54
CA ALA A 59 9.94 7.42 16.60
C ALA A 59 8.72 6.47 16.53
N VAL A 60 8.07 6.19 17.66
CA VAL A 60 6.82 5.41 17.71
C VAL A 60 5.69 6.17 17.04
N GLU A 61 5.56 7.47 17.32
CA GLU A 61 4.54 8.32 16.70
C GLU A 61 4.69 8.38 15.17
N GLN A 62 5.92 8.52 14.66
CA GLN A 62 6.21 8.49 13.24
C GLN A 62 5.81 7.15 12.60
N MET A 63 6.17 6.02 13.23
CA MET A 63 5.75 4.70 12.77
C MET A 63 4.21 4.57 12.76
N GLN A 64 3.54 5.00 13.82
CA GLN A 64 2.07 4.99 13.90
C GLN A 64 1.43 5.83 12.79
N ASN A 65 2.00 6.98 12.46
CA ASN A 65 1.53 7.82 11.36
C ASN A 65 1.67 7.11 10.01
N LEU A 66 2.82 6.48 9.72
CA LEU A 66 3.03 5.71 8.50
C LEU A 66 2.05 4.54 8.38
N LEU A 67 1.90 3.74 9.44
CA LEU A 67 0.95 2.63 9.50
C LEU A 67 -0.49 3.11 9.30
N THR A 68 -0.85 4.24 9.88
CA THR A 68 -2.20 4.83 9.75
C THR A 68 -2.50 5.20 8.31
N ILE A 69 -1.56 5.84 7.62
CA ILE A 69 -1.73 6.21 6.22
C ILE A 69 -1.92 4.98 5.35
N ILE A 70 -1.08 3.95 5.54
CA ILE A 70 -1.19 2.69 4.79
C ILE A 70 -2.53 2.00 5.10
N ALA A 71 -2.94 1.94 6.37
CA ALA A 71 -4.19 1.31 6.79
C ALA A 71 -5.45 2.00 6.23
N TYR A 72 -5.38 3.27 5.82
CA TYR A 72 -6.50 3.91 5.11
C TYR A 72 -6.73 3.32 3.73
N PHE A 73 -5.69 2.80 3.09
CA PHE A 73 -5.73 2.20 1.76
C PHE A 73 -5.72 0.67 1.79
N ASP A 74 -5.31 0.07 2.90
CA ASP A 74 -5.30 -1.38 3.11
C ASP A 74 -6.13 -1.76 4.35
N ASN A 75 -7.33 -2.28 4.10
CA ASN A 75 -8.27 -2.66 5.15
C ASN A 75 -7.85 -3.88 5.99
N SER A 76 -6.82 -4.61 5.57
CA SER A 76 -6.28 -5.75 6.32
C SER A 76 -5.43 -5.30 7.52
N ILE A 77 -5.03 -4.03 7.55
CA ILE A 77 -4.19 -3.45 8.59
C ILE A 77 -5.08 -2.66 9.57
N PRO A 78 -5.20 -3.09 10.84
CA PRO A 78 -5.91 -2.32 11.85
C PRO A 78 -5.24 -0.97 12.11
N LEU A 79 -6.03 0.06 12.38
CA LEU A 79 -5.49 1.38 12.72
C LEU A 79 -4.77 1.34 14.08
N PRO A 80 -3.50 1.80 14.18
CA PRO A 80 -2.82 1.95 15.46
C PRO A 80 -3.45 3.10 16.29
N ALA A 81 -3.10 3.19 17.55
CA ALA A 81 -3.34 4.41 18.32
C ALA A 81 -2.29 5.46 17.94
N LEU A 82 -2.70 6.72 17.71
CA LEU A 82 -1.78 7.83 17.41
C LEU A 82 -1.45 8.58 18.70
N ASN A 83 -0.62 7.98 19.56
CA ASN A 83 -0.33 8.50 20.89
C ASN A 83 1.16 8.44 21.26
N GLY A 84 2.02 8.03 20.32
CA GLY A 84 3.45 7.88 20.57
C GLY A 84 3.81 6.78 21.55
N VAL A 85 2.90 5.85 21.87
CA VAL A 85 3.14 4.69 22.75
C VAL A 85 2.98 3.41 21.95
N PHE A 86 3.98 2.57 21.93
CA PHE A 86 3.91 1.26 21.28
C PHE A 86 3.15 0.27 22.18
N ASP A 87 1.84 0.37 22.11
CA ASP A 87 0.90 -0.48 22.84
C ASP A 87 0.56 -1.77 22.05
N ALA A 88 -0.25 -2.64 22.63
CA ALA A 88 -0.70 -3.88 21.99
C ALA A 88 -1.47 -3.60 20.68
N ARG A 89 -2.17 -2.47 20.56
CA ARG A 89 -2.90 -2.08 19.35
C ARG A 89 -1.94 -1.71 18.24
N THR A 90 -0.88 -0.97 18.54
CA THR A 90 0.20 -0.62 17.61
C THR A 90 0.94 -1.88 17.16
N LYS A 91 1.23 -2.81 18.08
CA LYS A 91 1.83 -4.11 17.76
C LYS A 91 0.98 -4.93 16.80
N ASN A 92 -0.31 -5.03 17.06
CA ASN A 92 -1.24 -5.76 16.19
C ASN A 92 -1.31 -5.13 14.78
N SER A 93 -1.30 -3.81 14.68
CA SER A 93 -1.24 -3.10 13.41
C SER A 93 0.06 -3.42 12.64
N LEU A 94 1.21 -3.39 13.32
CA LEU A 94 2.49 -3.74 12.73
C LEU A 94 2.57 -5.21 12.30
N MET A 95 2.07 -6.14 13.12
CA MET A 95 2.02 -7.57 12.76
C MET A 95 1.15 -7.82 11.53
N ALA A 96 -0.01 -7.16 11.44
CA ALA A 96 -0.87 -7.23 10.28
C ALA A 96 -0.18 -6.68 9.02
N PHE A 97 0.53 -5.55 9.15
CA PHE A 97 1.37 -4.99 8.09
C PHE A 97 2.46 -6.00 7.66
N GLN A 98 3.21 -6.55 8.60
CA GLN A 98 4.26 -7.53 8.31
C GLN A 98 3.70 -8.74 7.55
N THR A 99 2.59 -9.31 8.02
CA THR A 99 1.91 -10.43 7.36
C THR A 99 1.47 -10.04 5.95
N GLN A 100 0.84 -8.87 5.79
CA GLN A 100 0.30 -8.40 4.52
C GLN A 100 1.39 -8.21 3.47
N TYR A 101 2.57 -7.78 3.87
CA TYR A 101 3.71 -7.48 3.00
C TYR A 101 4.80 -8.57 3.01
N GLY A 102 4.46 -9.80 3.41
CA GLY A 102 5.33 -10.98 3.30
C GLY A 102 6.52 -10.99 4.26
N LEU A 103 6.45 -10.23 5.34
CA LEU A 103 7.43 -10.22 6.41
C LEU A 103 7.00 -11.16 7.54
N GLU A 104 7.97 -11.62 8.34
CA GLU A 104 7.68 -12.37 9.56
C GLU A 104 6.93 -11.47 10.57
N PRO A 105 5.75 -11.87 11.07
CA PRO A 105 4.91 -11.02 11.93
C PRO A 105 5.40 -11.00 13.39
N THR A 106 6.59 -10.47 13.60
CA THR A 106 7.22 -10.39 14.92
C THR A 106 6.59 -9.34 15.84
N GLY A 107 5.90 -8.36 15.26
CA GLY A 107 5.41 -7.19 16.01
C GLY A 107 6.54 -6.28 16.49
N VAL A 108 7.75 -6.42 15.92
CA VAL A 108 8.90 -5.56 16.16
C VAL A 108 9.24 -4.82 14.87
N LEU A 109 9.37 -3.50 14.95
CA LEU A 109 9.84 -2.70 13.82
C LEU A 109 11.35 -2.80 13.73
N ASN A 110 11.84 -3.84 13.07
CA ASN A 110 13.25 -3.99 12.71
C ASN A 110 13.55 -3.24 11.39
N ARG A 111 14.83 -3.22 10.99
CA ARG A 111 15.28 -2.53 9.77
C ARG A 111 14.53 -2.98 8.51
N GLN A 112 14.24 -4.29 8.38
CA GLN A 112 13.54 -4.83 7.21
C GLN A 112 12.09 -4.32 7.17
N SER A 113 11.39 -4.38 8.30
CA SER A 113 10.02 -3.87 8.44
C SER A 113 9.96 -2.34 8.24
N ALA A 114 10.96 -1.61 8.75
CA ALA A 114 11.03 -0.16 8.57
C ALA A 114 11.24 0.23 7.08
N ASN A 115 12.13 -0.46 6.37
CA ASN A 115 12.34 -0.23 4.94
C ASN A 115 11.07 -0.53 4.13
N MET A 116 10.40 -1.64 4.42
CA MET A 116 9.14 -1.99 3.77
C MET A 116 8.05 -0.96 4.07
N LEU A 117 7.94 -0.50 5.31
CA LEU A 117 6.97 0.51 5.73
C LEU A 117 7.15 1.83 4.96
N LEU A 118 8.39 2.28 4.79
CA LEU A 118 8.72 3.47 4.01
C LEU A 118 8.42 3.30 2.52
N SER A 119 8.77 2.15 1.93
CA SER A 119 8.47 1.83 0.52
C SER A 119 6.97 1.91 0.26
N VAL A 120 6.17 1.18 1.06
CA VAL A 120 4.70 1.15 0.92
C VAL A 120 4.08 2.52 1.18
N TYR A 121 4.62 3.30 2.13
CA TYR A 121 4.18 4.66 2.38
C TYR A 121 4.38 5.59 1.17
N ARG A 122 5.56 5.53 0.52
CA ARG A 122 5.84 6.33 -0.70
C ARG A 122 4.82 6.02 -1.79
N ASP A 123 4.58 4.73 -2.04
CA ASP A 123 3.61 4.26 -3.01
C ASP A 123 2.20 4.77 -2.70
N THR A 124 1.78 4.63 -1.44
CA THR A 124 0.46 5.07 -0.98
C THR A 124 0.29 6.58 -1.10
N ARG A 125 1.33 7.35 -0.77
CA ARG A 125 1.33 8.81 -0.86
C ARG A 125 1.24 9.31 -2.29
N ALA A 126 2.03 8.75 -3.20
CA ALA A 126 2.01 9.16 -4.60
C ALA A 126 0.64 8.92 -5.22
N MET A 127 -0.03 7.81 -4.89
CA MET A 127 -1.40 7.53 -5.29
C MET A 127 -2.39 8.60 -4.78
N ALA A 128 -2.25 9.06 -3.54
CA ALA A 128 -3.14 10.06 -2.95
C ALA A 128 -3.04 11.43 -3.66
N THR A 129 -1.86 11.76 -4.21
CA THR A 129 -1.63 13.02 -4.93
C THR A 129 -2.09 12.99 -6.39
N GLU A 130 -2.10 11.81 -7.03
CA GLU A 130 -2.49 11.64 -8.43
C GLU A 130 -4.00 11.44 -8.64
N ASN A 131 -4.72 10.94 -7.65
CA ASN A 131 -6.13 10.54 -7.76
C ASN A 131 -7.16 11.66 -7.96
N GLY A 132 -6.74 12.91 -8.17
CA GLY A 132 -7.66 13.96 -8.61
C GLY A 132 -8.16 13.84 -10.05
N LYS A 133 -7.71 12.84 -10.84
CA LYS A 133 -7.90 12.86 -12.31
C LYS A 133 -8.39 11.59 -13.01
N SER A 134 -8.51 10.43 -12.37
CA SER A 134 -8.90 9.23 -13.15
C SER A 134 -9.72 8.19 -12.39
N VAL A 135 -10.87 7.84 -12.96
CA VAL A 135 -11.67 6.68 -12.56
C VAL A 135 -11.33 5.53 -13.51
N SER A 136 -10.45 4.64 -13.09
CA SER A 136 -10.17 3.41 -13.84
C SER A 136 -11.30 2.39 -13.71
N ARG A 137 -11.55 1.62 -14.77
CA ARG A 137 -12.55 0.53 -14.77
C ARG A 137 -12.12 -0.67 -13.91
N LEU A 138 -10.83 -0.89 -13.78
CA LEU A 138 -10.27 -1.91 -12.89
C LEU A 138 -9.78 -1.22 -11.62
N ILE A 139 -10.41 -1.54 -10.51
CA ILE A 139 -10.16 -0.91 -9.22
C ILE A 139 -9.14 -1.76 -8.47
N TYR A 140 -8.12 -1.11 -7.91
CA TYR A 140 -7.20 -1.76 -6.98
C TYR A 140 -7.98 -2.43 -5.85
N PRO A 141 -7.69 -3.71 -5.51
CA PRO A 141 -8.51 -4.49 -4.58
C PRO A 141 -8.44 -4.03 -3.11
N GLY A 142 -7.70 -2.96 -2.81
CA GLY A 142 -7.61 -2.39 -1.47
C GLY A 142 -6.69 -3.15 -0.53
N ARG A 143 -5.86 -4.04 -1.07
CA ARG A 143 -4.83 -4.80 -0.34
C ARG A 143 -3.67 -5.13 -1.26
N ALA A 144 -2.46 -5.24 -0.71
CA ALA A 144 -1.30 -5.62 -1.49
C ALA A 144 -1.42 -7.06 -2.03
N ILE A 145 -0.97 -7.26 -3.26
CA ILE A 145 -0.90 -8.57 -3.90
C ILE A 145 0.58 -8.91 -4.09
N LEU A 146 1.00 -10.06 -3.58
CA LEU A 146 2.40 -10.48 -3.57
C LEU A 146 2.53 -12.00 -3.71
N ARG A 147 3.76 -12.47 -3.91
CA ARG A 147 4.07 -13.90 -4.07
C ARG A 147 3.43 -14.75 -2.96
N GLY A 148 2.79 -15.86 -3.38
CA GLY A 148 2.06 -16.77 -2.51
C GLY A 148 0.57 -16.44 -2.37
N ARG A 149 0.11 -15.28 -2.85
CA ARG A 149 -1.33 -14.99 -2.94
C ARG A 149 -1.99 -15.80 -4.03
N THR A 150 -3.27 -16.13 -3.81
CA THR A 150 -4.13 -16.82 -4.78
C THR A 150 -5.53 -16.22 -4.79
N GLY A 151 -6.24 -16.36 -5.90
CA GLY A 151 -7.63 -15.96 -6.04
C GLY A 151 -7.91 -15.00 -7.19
N ALA A 152 -9.15 -14.51 -7.26
CA ALA A 152 -9.63 -13.69 -8.37
C ALA A 152 -8.86 -12.36 -8.55
N ASP A 153 -8.42 -11.74 -7.46
CA ASP A 153 -7.61 -10.51 -7.52
C ASP A 153 -6.20 -10.77 -8.14
N VAL A 154 -5.66 -11.98 -8.00
CA VAL A 154 -4.43 -12.38 -8.70
C VAL A 154 -4.71 -12.66 -10.17
N GLU A 155 -5.81 -13.30 -10.51
CA GLU A 155 -6.24 -13.54 -11.89
C GLU A 155 -6.47 -12.21 -12.63
N ASP A 156 -7.18 -11.24 -12.00
CA ASP A 156 -7.36 -9.89 -12.52
C ASP A 156 -6.01 -9.19 -12.75
N LEU A 157 -5.06 -9.32 -11.82
CA LEU A 157 -3.70 -8.80 -11.95
C LEU A 157 -2.97 -9.43 -13.14
N GLN A 158 -3.01 -10.74 -13.28
CA GLN A 158 -2.34 -11.48 -14.37
C GLN A 158 -2.91 -11.09 -15.73
N SER A 159 -4.22 -10.94 -15.84
CA SER A 159 -4.89 -10.43 -17.03
C SER A 159 -4.43 -9.00 -17.36
N LEU A 160 -4.31 -8.14 -16.34
CA LEU A 160 -3.81 -6.78 -16.51
C LEU A 160 -2.34 -6.75 -16.95
N ILE A 161 -1.49 -7.61 -16.37
CA ILE A 161 -0.08 -7.79 -16.79
C ILE A 161 -0.01 -8.21 -18.26
N ASN A 162 -0.79 -9.21 -18.69
CA ASN A 162 -0.78 -9.70 -20.06
C ASN A 162 -1.26 -8.62 -21.06
N ARG A 163 -2.25 -7.83 -20.69
CA ARG A 163 -2.67 -6.68 -21.51
C ARG A 163 -1.56 -5.62 -21.65
N ALA A 164 -0.86 -5.33 -20.56
CA ALA A 164 0.30 -4.44 -20.59
C ALA A 164 1.44 -5.04 -21.42
N ALA A 165 1.73 -6.34 -21.29
CA ALA A 165 2.75 -7.06 -22.05
C ALA A 165 2.48 -7.06 -23.55
N ALA A 166 1.22 -7.09 -23.97
CA ALA A 166 0.84 -7.01 -25.39
C ALA A 166 1.27 -5.69 -26.07
N GLN A 167 1.46 -4.64 -25.29
CA GLN A 167 1.86 -3.31 -25.76
C GLN A 167 3.31 -2.95 -25.40
N ASN A 168 3.93 -3.71 -24.47
CA ASN A 168 5.23 -3.38 -23.87
C ASN A 168 6.11 -4.63 -23.79
N ALA A 169 7.04 -4.78 -24.72
CA ALA A 169 7.89 -5.97 -24.86
C ALA A 169 8.81 -6.26 -23.64
N PHE A 170 9.01 -5.29 -22.74
CA PHE A 170 9.80 -5.47 -21.52
C PHE A 170 9.02 -6.21 -20.42
N ILE A 171 7.69 -6.35 -20.54
CA ILE A 171 6.86 -7.05 -19.57
C ILE A 171 6.70 -8.52 -20.05
N PRO A 172 7.16 -9.52 -19.28
CA PRO A 172 6.92 -10.92 -19.64
C PRO A 172 5.44 -11.26 -19.45
N GLN A 173 4.91 -12.10 -20.37
CA GLN A 173 3.58 -12.66 -20.22
C GLN A 173 3.57 -13.71 -19.10
N VAL A 174 2.43 -13.85 -18.43
CA VAL A 174 2.22 -14.77 -17.32
C VAL A 174 0.98 -15.65 -17.54
N ALA A 175 0.91 -16.80 -16.90
CA ALA A 175 -0.32 -17.61 -16.87
C ALA A 175 -1.40 -16.87 -16.05
N GLU A 176 -2.64 -16.89 -16.52
CA GLU A 176 -3.81 -16.36 -15.79
C GLU A 176 -4.43 -17.50 -14.98
N ASP A 177 -3.71 -17.97 -13.95
CA ASP A 177 -4.05 -19.13 -13.13
C ASP A 177 -4.50 -18.76 -11.71
N GLY A 178 -4.54 -17.46 -11.43
CA GLY A 178 -4.89 -16.94 -10.10
C GLY A 178 -3.85 -17.27 -9.03
N ILE A 179 -2.60 -17.64 -9.40
CA ILE A 179 -1.51 -17.94 -8.47
C ILE A 179 -0.38 -16.94 -8.66
N PHE A 180 -0.11 -16.12 -7.65
CA PHE A 180 1.04 -15.21 -7.69
C PHE A 180 2.34 -15.98 -7.44
N GLY A 181 2.86 -16.57 -8.51
CA GLY A 181 4.12 -17.31 -8.54
C GLY A 181 5.31 -16.41 -8.90
N GLU A 182 6.46 -17.04 -9.15
CA GLU A 182 7.70 -16.36 -9.53
C GLU A 182 7.58 -15.62 -10.87
N ALA A 183 6.87 -16.19 -11.84
CA ALA A 183 6.66 -15.56 -13.15
C ALA A 183 5.88 -14.24 -12.99
N THR A 184 4.81 -14.24 -12.19
CA THR A 184 4.03 -13.04 -11.88
C THR A 184 4.86 -12.00 -11.14
N GLU A 185 5.67 -12.42 -10.16
CA GLU A 185 6.58 -11.52 -9.43
C GLU A 185 7.61 -10.86 -10.36
N ASN A 186 8.20 -11.61 -11.28
CA ASN A 186 9.17 -11.08 -12.23
C ASN A 186 8.53 -10.07 -13.19
N ALA A 187 7.30 -10.32 -13.65
CA ALA A 187 6.56 -9.37 -14.47
C ALA A 187 6.26 -8.06 -13.72
N VAL A 188 5.86 -8.17 -12.45
CA VAL A 188 5.64 -7.02 -11.57
C VAL A 188 6.92 -6.21 -11.38
N LYS A 189 8.06 -6.88 -11.11
CA LYS A 189 9.37 -6.22 -10.97
C LYS A 189 9.81 -5.50 -12.25
N ALA A 190 9.53 -6.07 -13.41
CA ALA A 190 9.82 -5.43 -14.70
C ALA A 190 9.02 -4.12 -14.87
N VAL A 191 7.74 -4.12 -14.50
CA VAL A 191 6.91 -2.91 -14.48
C VAL A 191 7.46 -1.89 -13.51
N GLN A 192 7.76 -2.29 -12.28
CA GLN A 192 8.30 -1.40 -11.25
C GLN A 192 9.61 -0.74 -11.69
N ALA A 193 10.53 -1.52 -12.26
CA ALA A 193 11.81 -1.01 -12.76
C ALA A 193 11.62 0.01 -13.89
N HIS A 194 10.72 -0.27 -14.84
CA HIS A 194 10.43 0.64 -15.97
C HIS A 194 9.80 1.96 -15.49
N GLU A 195 8.91 1.90 -14.53
CA GLU A 195 8.17 3.05 -14.01
C GLU A 195 8.94 3.82 -12.90
N GLY A 196 10.15 3.40 -12.56
CA GLY A 196 10.95 4.02 -11.50
C GLY A 196 10.39 3.83 -10.09
N LEU A 197 9.59 2.77 -9.90
CA LEU A 197 9.06 2.38 -8.60
C LEU A 197 10.05 1.50 -7.83
N ASP A 198 9.83 1.34 -6.53
CA ASP A 198 10.61 0.39 -5.73
C ASP A 198 10.41 -1.05 -6.26
N VAL A 199 11.50 -1.69 -6.70
CA VAL A 199 11.48 -3.03 -7.32
C VAL A 199 11.41 -4.11 -6.24
N ASN A 200 10.26 -4.22 -5.59
CA ASN A 200 10.00 -5.15 -4.47
C ASN A 200 9.14 -6.37 -4.85
N GLY A 201 8.53 -6.37 -6.04
CA GLY A 201 7.65 -7.44 -6.50
C GLY A 201 6.26 -7.45 -5.83
N ILE A 202 5.92 -6.39 -5.10
CA ILE A 202 4.63 -6.25 -4.41
C ILE A 202 3.74 -5.30 -5.21
N VAL A 203 2.53 -5.73 -5.52
CA VAL A 203 1.56 -4.88 -6.21
C VAL A 203 0.79 -4.07 -5.18
N GLY A 204 1.27 -2.86 -4.96
CA GLY A 204 0.56 -1.81 -4.25
C GLY A 204 -0.25 -0.94 -5.23
N PRO A 205 -0.86 0.14 -4.70
CA PRO A 205 -1.68 1.04 -5.52
C PRO A 205 -0.94 1.64 -6.71
N LEU A 206 0.33 2.07 -6.56
CA LEU A 206 1.11 2.66 -7.66
C LEU A 206 1.44 1.64 -8.74
N THR A 207 1.88 0.44 -8.37
CA THR A 207 2.15 -0.65 -9.32
C THR A 207 0.88 -1.00 -10.10
N TRP A 208 -0.27 -1.03 -9.43
CA TRP A 208 -1.57 -1.25 -10.08
C TRP A 208 -1.92 -0.16 -11.08
N GLN A 209 -1.72 1.11 -10.72
CA GLN A 209 -1.94 2.24 -11.63
C GLN A 209 -0.98 2.23 -12.82
N ALA A 210 0.29 1.91 -12.59
CA ALA A 210 1.28 1.75 -13.66
C ALA A 210 0.83 0.68 -14.67
N LEU A 211 0.37 -0.47 -14.18
CA LEU A 211 -0.18 -1.53 -15.02
C LEU A 211 -1.41 -1.08 -15.81
N LEU A 212 -2.33 -0.35 -15.19
CA LEU A 212 -3.50 0.21 -15.90
C LEU A 212 -3.08 1.15 -17.03
N ARG A 213 -2.12 2.04 -16.77
CA ARG A 213 -1.59 2.96 -17.78
C ARG A 213 -0.92 2.20 -18.93
N LEU A 214 -0.05 1.24 -18.62
CA LEU A 214 0.67 0.44 -19.60
C LEU A 214 -0.24 -0.50 -20.41
N SER A 215 -1.40 -0.86 -19.86
CA SER A 215 -2.42 -1.66 -20.56
C SER A 215 -3.39 -0.84 -21.41
N GLY A 216 -3.24 0.49 -21.46
CA GLY A 216 -4.14 1.40 -22.18
C GLY A 216 -5.54 1.53 -21.56
N LEU A 217 -5.72 1.13 -20.31
CA LEU A 217 -7.00 1.18 -19.57
C LEU A 217 -7.15 2.43 -18.70
N SER A 218 -6.09 3.20 -18.55
CA SER A 218 -6.13 4.53 -17.92
C SER A 218 -6.56 5.56 -18.96
N PRO A 219 -7.47 6.49 -18.65
CA PRO A 219 -7.81 7.59 -19.54
C PRO A 219 -6.65 8.57 -19.70
#